data_2ca369ea4c3f8531d324e104e4d658f2
#
_entry.id   2ca369ea4c3f8531d324e104e4d658f2
#
_cell.length_a   1.000
_cell.length_b   1.000
_cell.length_c   1.000
_cell.angle_alpha   90.00
_cell.angle_beta   90.00
_cell.angle_gamma   90.00
#
_symmetry.space_group_name_H-M   'P 1'
#
loop_
_entity.id
_entity.type
_entity.pdbx_description
1 polymer ?
#
loop_
_entity_poly.entity_id
_entity_poly.type
_entity_poly.pdbx_seq_one_letter_code
_entity_poly.pdbx_strand_id
1 'polypeptide(L)'
;MIQLRARVAWSILVAGCCATRVLSGQPAARRAEVYRPGIDVVDYTFRVDFPSRPPISAIDVSATVSLKRTARVDTLVLDLLAPMQVSEARVNGATVTADRDEKTVRLPLPRGSNDSLQVTLRYRGMPADGLIIKTDSSGRWTAFGDNYPDRARYWLATVDHPSDKATVTWEVHAPVGVRVVANGELLEESQEPAPAGATPMVLTRWREARPIYTAVMVIGVAPFAVYELGNTACGLSEFAGCVRQSVWVAPDVRSTLPGAFAKAGDIVALYSRLFGPYPYEKLAHVESWTRYGGMENAGNIFYADGIFRRNAMSEGLIAHETAHQWFGDAVTEREWPHVWLSEGFATYLAALWTEHSKGDSAFRAEMTRMRDQLIKSPLTSEEPIVRQAVPDLGKLLNSNVYQKAGFTLHMLRNEVGDSAFFRGLRNYYMKNRHGNAVTADLQHEVEATSNTKLDWFFEQWMYRPGYADVNITWRFDQARRTLMLTVSQSDKRPPYRLTLPVEVTTASGKVVRAKLAVPATRVGTMALPVTLDGAPQVVRFDPNVTLLATISSR
;
A
#
# COMPACT_ATOMS: atom_id res chain seq x y z
N MET A 1 64.69 48.99 -35.05
CA MET A 1 65.36 49.59 -33.93
C MET A 1 64.69 49.21 -32.65
N ILE A 2 65.42 48.54 -31.87
CA ILE A 2 65.15 47.78 -30.66
C ILE A 2 64.88 48.73 -29.51
N GLN A 3 63.91 48.46 -28.65
CA GLN A 3 63.99 48.79 -27.23
C GLN A 3 63.23 47.79 -26.37
N LEU A 4 63.96 47.07 -25.53
CA LEU A 4 63.61 46.33 -24.35
C LEU A 4 62.97 47.24 -23.30
N ARG A 5 61.91 46.80 -22.64
CA ARG A 5 61.54 47.24 -21.28
C ARG A 5 61.20 46.07 -20.37
N ALA A 6 61.87 46.07 -19.26
CA ALA A 6 61.80 45.09 -18.16
C ALA A 6 60.40 45.09 -17.46
N ARG A 7 59.92 43.91 -17.10
CA ARG A 7 58.82 43.75 -16.18
C ARG A 7 59.27 43.44 -14.79
N VAL A 8 58.89 44.30 -13.86
CA VAL A 8 59.00 44.10 -12.41
C VAL A 8 57.87 43.21 -11.96
N ALA A 9 58.15 42.08 -11.34
CA ALA A 9 57.19 41.18 -10.73
C ALA A 9 56.92 41.64 -9.29
N TRP A 10 55.65 41.89 -8.99
CA TRP A 10 55.16 42.04 -7.62
C TRP A 10 54.49 40.72 -7.22
N SER A 11 55.04 40.02 -6.23
CA SER A 11 54.45 38.85 -5.61
C SER A 11 53.47 39.29 -4.54
N ILE A 12 52.17 39.03 -4.77
CA ILE A 12 51.13 39.17 -3.74
C ILE A 12 50.94 37.78 -3.15
N LEU A 13 51.30 37.60 -1.88
CA LEU A 13 50.91 36.44 -1.07
C LEU A 13 49.42 36.54 -0.75
N VAL A 14 48.59 35.69 -1.34
CA VAL A 14 47.22 35.47 -0.91
C VAL A 14 47.21 34.25 0.01
N ALA A 15 46.99 34.48 1.30
CA ALA A 15 46.73 33.44 2.28
C ALA A 15 45.34 32.81 1.95
N GLY A 16 45.38 31.64 1.37
CA GLY A 16 44.19 30.84 1.11
C GLY A 16 43.67 30.18 2.38
N CYS A 17 42.56 30.69 2.93
CA CYS A 17 41.77 29.98 3.91
C CYS A 17 41.10 28.80 3.20
N CYS A 18 41.63 27.58 3.36
CA CYS A 18 40.95 26.34 2.99
C CYS A 18 39.77 26.12 3.93
N ALA A 19 38.62 26.65 3.56
CA ALA A 19 37.33 26.17 4.11
C ALA A 19 37.05 24.83 3.47
N THR A 20 37.32 23.73 4.16
CA THR A 20 36.83 22.40 3.82
C THR A 20 35.31 22.42 3.89
N ARG A 21 34.66 22.60 2.74
CA ARG A 21 33.26 22.25 2.58
C ARG A 21 33.17 20.73 2.78
N VAL A 22 32.68 20.32 3.93
CA VAL A 22 32.11 18.99 4.10
C VAL A 22 30.86 18.96 3.18
N LEU A 23 31.05 18.44 1.97
CA LEU A 23 29.97 17.98 1.15
C LEU A 23 29.32 16.84 1.93
N SER A 24 28.19 17.13 2.60
CA SER A 24 27.25 16.11 3.04
C SER A 24 26.75 15.41 1.78
N GLY A 25 27.45 14.36 1.37
CA GLY A 25 26.99 13.46 0.33
C GLY A 25 25.68 12.86 0.82
N GLN A 26 24.56 13.29 0.24
CA GLN A 26 23.37 12.46 0.24
C GLN A 26 23.81 11.09 -0.27
N PRO A 27 23.48 9.99 0.42
CA PRO A 27 23.68 8.67 -0.16
C PRO A 27 22.90 8.70 -1.47
N ALA A 28 23.61 8.58 -2.60
CA ALA A 28 22.99 8.40 -3.89
C ALA A 28 21.98 7.26 -3.69
N ALA A 29 20.69 7.58 -3.88
CA ALA A 29 19.67 6.55 -3.87
C ALA A 29 20.18 5.50 -4.84
N ARG A 30 20.59 4.32 -4.32
CA ARG A 30 20.93 3.19 -5.18
C ARG A 30 19.70 3.01 -6.05
N ARG A 31 19.84 3.19 -7.37
CA ARG A 31 18.79 2.83 -8.30
C ARG A 31 18.50 1.37 -8.00
N ALA A 32 17.30 1.11 -7.52
CA ALA A 32 16.90 -0.26 -7.27
C ALA A 32 17.04 -1.05 -8.55
N GLU A 33 17.50 -2.26 -8.40
CA GLU A 33 17.63 -3.18 -9.52
C GLU A 33 16.23 -3.52 -10.01
N VAL A 34 15.93 -3.15 -11.25
CA VAL A 34 14.61 -3.41 -11.86
C VAL A 34 14.40 -4.91 -11.94
N TYR A 35 13.32 -5.42 -11.36
CA TYR A 35 12.96 -6.81 -11.48
C TYR A 35 12.62 -7.14 -12.97
N ARG A 36 13.28 -8.14 -13.55
CA ARG A 36 13.15 -8.49 -14.99
C ARG A 36 13.42 -7.29 -15.93
N PRO A 37 14.62 -6.69 -15.93
CA PRO A 37 14.91 -5.50 -16.71
C PRO A 37 14.75 -5.75 -18.22
N GLY A 38 14.23 -4.75 -18.94
CA GLY A 38 14.04 -4.79 -20.38
C GLY A 38 12.73 -5.39 -20.86
N ILE A 39 11.85 -5.78 -19.94
CA ILE A 39 10.51 -6.30 -20.20
C ILE A 39 9.49 -5.47 -19.43
N ASP A 40 8.34 -5.19 -20.05
CA ASP A 40 7.14 -4.56 -19.49
C ASP A 40 5.94 -5.39 -19.96
N VAL A 41 5.28 -6.09 -19.04
CA VAL A 41 4.09 -6.85 -19.37
C VAL A 41 2.89 -5.92 -19.36
N VAL A 42 2.14 -5.90 -20.45
CA VAL A 42 0.99 -4.99 -20.60
C VAL A 42 -0.36 -5.69 -20.42
N ASP A 43 -0.42 -7.00 -20.66
CA ASP A 43 -1.66 -7.77 -20.54
C ASP A 43 -1.40 -9.25 -20.29
N TYR A 44 -2.21 -9.82 -19.42
CA TYR A 44 -2.34 -11.25 -19.20
C TYR A 44 -3.74 -11.74 -19.62
N THR A 45 -3.82 -12.88 -20.30
CA THR A 45 -5.05 -13.66 -20.42
C THR A 45 -4.78 -15.04 -19.84
N PHE A 46 -5.48 -15.39 -18.78
CA PHE A 46 -5.42 -16.69 -18.14
C PHE A 46 -6.71 -17.47 -18.38
N ARG A 47 -6.61 -18.56 -19.13
CA ARG A 47 -7.65 -19.58 -19.17
C ARG A 47 -7.30 -20.65 -18.14
N VAL A 48 -8.21 -20.86 -17.17
CA VAL A 48 -8.06 -21.84 -16.10
C VAL A 48 -9.19 -22.85 -16.20
N ASP A 49 -8.83 -24.09 -16.49
CA ASP A 49 -9.78 -25.19 -16.65
C ASP A 49 -9.70 -26.08 -15.38
N PHE A 50 -10.80 -26.11 -14.62
CA PHE A 50 -10.97 -27.00 -13.48
C PHE A 50 -11.54 -28.35 -13.94
N PRO A 51 -11.19 -29.47 -13.28
CA PRO A 51 -11.82 -30.76 -13.55
C PRO A 51 -13.33 -30.71 -13.30
N SER A 52 -14.09 -31.43 -14.11
CA SER A 52 -15.55 -31.50 -13.99
C SER A 52 -16.06 -32.21 -12.72
N ARG A 53 -15.19 -32.94 -12.02
CA ARG A 53 -15.51 -33.67 -10.79
C ARG A 53 -14.37 -33.64 -9.78
N PRO A 54 -14.68 -33.51 -8.48
CA PRO A 54 -13.67 -33.68 -7.42
C PRO A 54 -13.20 -35.13 -7.29
N PRO A 55 -12.02 -35.39 -6.69
CA PRO A 55 -11.13 -34.35 -6.12
C PRO A 55 -10.38 -33.60 -7.19
N ILE A 56 -10.14 -32.30 -6.95
CA ILE A 56 -9.29 -31.49 -7.81
C ILE A 56 -7.83 -31.91 -7.59
N SER A 57 -7.28 -32.64 -8.55
CA SER A 57 -5.90 -33.15 -8.49
C SER A 57 -4.91 -32.35 -9.34
N ALA A 58 -5.41 -31.54 -10.26
CA ALA A 58 -4.64 -30.62 -11.08
C ALA A 58 -5.58 -29.62 -11.74
N ILE A 59 -5.05 -28.47 -12.14
CA ILE A 59 -5.67 -27.51 -13.04
C ILE A 59 -4.89 -27.44 -14.33
N ASP A 60 -5.57 -27.19 -15.44
CA ASP A 60 -4.95 -26.88 -16.72
C ASP A 60 -5.00 -25.37 -16.93
N VAL A 61 -3.89 -24.77 -17.32
CA VAL A 61 -3.80 -23.31 -17.53
C VAL A 61 -3.20 -23.02 -18.90
N SER A 62 -3.88 -22.12 -19.64
CA SER A 62 -3.28 -21.48 -20.82
C SER A 62 -3.09 -20.00 -20.51
N ALA A 63 -1.83 -19.55 -20.47
CA ALA A 63 -1.48 -18.15 -20.24
C ALA A 63 -1.06 -17.51 -21.56
N THR A 64 -1.69 -16.39 -21.92
CA THR A 64 -1.21 -15.50 -22.98
C THR A 64 -0.68 -14.22 -22.33
N VAL A 65 0.58 -13.90 -22.59
CA VAL A 65 1.30 -12.75 -22.03
C VAL A 65 1.64 -11.80 -23.18
N SER A 66 1.04 -10.62 -23.17
CA SER A 66 1.37 -9.53 -24.09
C SER A 66 2.36 -8.60 -23.42
N LEU A 67 3.50 -8.37 -24.05
CA LEU A 67 4.58 -7.61 -23.44
C LEU A 67 5.23 -6.63 -24.43
N LYS A 68 5.89 -5.61 -23.86
CA LYS A 68 6.76 -4.69 -24.57
C LYS A 68 8.21 -4.91 -24.16
N ARG A 69 9.08 -4.86 -25.14
CA ARG A 69 10.53 -4.84 -24.90
C ARG A 69 10.96 -3.38 -24.69
N THR A 70 11.45 -3.07 -23.49
CA THR A 70 11.91 -1.72 -23.10
C THR A 70 13.41 -1.54 -23.22
N ALA A 71 14.15 -2.67 -23.38
CA ALA A 71 15.57 -2.72 -23.69
C ALA A 71 15.88 -3.99 -24.50
N ARG A 72 17.09 -4.06 -25.07
CA ARG A 72 17.50 -5.25 -25.80
C ARG A 72 17.67 -6.44 -24.87
N VAL A 73 16.76 -7.39 -24.96
CA VAL A 73 16.79 -8.68 -24.27
C VAL A 73 16.48 -9.81 -25.26
N ASP A 74 17.19 -10.91 -25.14
CA ASP A 74 17.05 -12.08 -26.02
C ASP A 74 16.28 -13.22 -25.33
N THR A 75 15.89 -13.03 -24.07
CA THR A 75 15.19 -14.05 -23.26
C THR A 75 14.14 -13.38 -22.39
N LEU A 76 12.91 -13.89 -22.44
CA LEU A 76 11.88 -13.62 -21.46
C LEU A 76 12.03 -14.57 -20.27
N VAL A 77 11.98 -14.07 -19.06
CA VAL A 77 11.95 -14.86 -17.84
C VAL A 77 10.64 -14.61 -17.12
N LEU A 78 9.80 -15.64 -17.02
CA LEU A 78 8.57 -15.63 -16.23
C LEU A 78 8.76 -16.46 -14.97
N ASP A 79 8.16 -16.00 -13.88
CA ASP A 79 8.10 -16.73 -12.63
C ASP A 79 6.97 -17.77 -12.72
N LEU A 80 7.30 -19.04 -12.49
CA LEU A 80 6.35 -20.15 -12.41
C LEU A 80 7.04 -21.33 -11.75
N LEU A 81 6.53 -21.83 -10.63
CA LEU A 81 7.18 -22.90 -9.87
C LEU A 81 7.01 -24.28 -10.51
N ALA A 82 7.97 -25.15 -10.26
CA ALA A 82 8.11 -26.47 -10.90
C ALA A 82 6.87 -27.40 -10.83
N PRO A 83 6.01 -27.40 -9.80
CA PRO A 83 4.79 -28.21 -9.78
C PRO A 83 3.85 -27.95 -10.97
N MET A 84 3.91 -26.74 -11.56
CA MET A 84 3.17 -26.40 -12.77
C MET A 84 4.01 -26.77 -14.01
N GLN A 85 3.71 -27.90 -14.63
CA GLN A 85 4.50 -28.49 -15.74
C GLN A 85 4.12 -27.88 -17.08
N VAL A 86 5.06 -27.23 -17.74
CA VAL A 86 4.87 -26.62 -19.08
C VAL A 86 4.91 -27.70 -20.16
N SER A 87 3.84 -27.75 -20.96
CA SER A 87 3.70 -28.70 -22.10
C SER A 87 3.87 -28.02 -23.44
N GLU A 88 3.61 -26.71 -23.55
CA GLU A 88 3.74 -25.96 -24.80
C GLU A 88 4.17 -24.53 -24.53
N ALA A 89 5.07 -24.01 -25.38
CA ALA A 89 5.47 -22.61 -25.37
C ALA A 89 5.53 -22.05 -26.79
N ARG A 90 4.96 -20.86 -26.99
CA ARG A 90 4.98 -20.14 -28.27
C ARG A 90 5.38 -18.69 -28.08
N VAL A 91 6.10 -18.12 -29.02
CA VAL A 91 6.40 -16.69 -29.13
C VAL A 91 5.94 -16.21 -30.49
N ASN A 92 5.03 -15.23 -30.53
CA ASN A 92 4.37 -14.74 -31.75
C ASN A 92 3.80 -15.87 -32.61
N GLY A 93 3.20 -16.89 -32.00
CA GLY A 93 2.62 -18.06 -32.65
C GLY A 93 3.62 -19.16 -33.02
N ALA A 94 4.92 -18.88 -33.06
CA ALA A 94 5.95 -19.88 -33.35
C ALA A 94 6.27 -20.71 -32.10
N THR A 95 6.29 -22.03 -32.22
CA THR A 95 6.69 -22.93 -31.13
C THR A 95 8.16 -22.72 -30.79
N VAL A 96 8.45 -22.60 -29.49
CA VAL A 96 9.82 -22.47 -28.98
C VAL A 96 10.08 -23.49 -27.88
N THR A 97 11.34 -23.82 -27.65
CA THR A 97 11.73 -24.64 -26.50
C THR A 97 11.86 -23.74 -25.29
N ALA A 98 11.09 -24.04 -24.26
CA ALA A 98 11.21 -23.38 -22.96
C ALA A 98 12.37 -24.01 -22.16
N ASP A 99 13.29 -23.20 -21.67
CA ASP A 99 14.25 -23.61 -20.64
C ASP A 99 13.60 -23.37 -19.28
N ARG A 100 13.75 -24.31 -18.35
CA ARG A 100 13.04 -24.29 -17.07
C ARG A 100 13.94 -24.72 -15.91
N ASP A 101 13.86 -23.96 -14.82
CA ASP A 101 14.34 -24.38 -13.52
C ASP A 101 13.16 -24.54 -12.53
N GLU A 102 13.45 -24.71 -11.23
CA GLU A 102 12.43 -24.90 -10.20
C GLU A 102 11.51 -23.68 -10.00
N LYS A 103 11.94 -22.49 -10.42
CA LYS A 103 11.27 -21.21 -10.11
C LYS A 103 10.83 -20.44 -11.34
N THR A 104 11.46 -20.66 -12.49
CA THR A 104 11.26 -19.82 -13.67
C THR A 104 11.11 -20.62 -14.97
N VAL A 105 10.43 -20.00 -15.91
CA VAL A 105 10.38 -20.43 -17.33
C VAL A 105 11.08 -19.38 -18.16
N ARG A 106 12.07 -19.81 -18.96
CA ARG A 106 12.84 -18.95 -19.86
C ARG A 106 12.50 -19.25 -21.31
N LEU A 107 12.19 -18.22 -22.07
CA LEU A 107 11.77 -18.33 -23.45
C LEU A 107 12.69 -17.48 -24.34
N PRO A 108 13.26 -18.05 -25.42
CA PRO A 108 14.03 -17.27 -26.37
C PRO A 108 13.12 -16.27 -27.08
N LEU A 109 13.54 -15.02 -27.16
CA LEU A 109 12.84 -13.98 -27.88
C LEU A 109 13.44 -13.76 -29.27
N PRO A 110 12.63 -13.51 -30.30
CA PRO A 110 13.12 -13.29 -31.66
C PRO A 110 14.01 -12.05 -31.69
N ARG A 111 15.09 -12.10 -32.46
CA ARG A 111 15.92 -10.94 -32.78
C ARG A 111 15.16 -10.02 -33.72
N GLY A 112 15.18 -8.73 -33.47
CA GLY A 112 14.55 -7.76 -34.37
C GLY A 112 14.07 -6.49 -33.61
N SER A 113 13.49 -5.57 -34.35
CA SER A 113 13.01 -4.27 -33.89
C SER A 113 11.54 -4.30 -33.43
N ASN A 114 10.89 -5.46 -33.42
CA ASN A 114 9.51 -5.52 -32.92
C ASN A 114 9.53 -5.56 -31.39
N ASP A 115 9.11 -4.45 -30.79
CA ASP A 115 9.11 -4.29 -29.35
C ASP A 115 7.85 -4.88 -28.68
N SER A 116 6.79 -5.17 -29.45
CA SER A 116 5.57 -5.83 -28.95
C SER A 116 5.60 -7.32 -29.26
N LEU A 117 5.49 -8.13 -28.24
CA LEU A 117 5.55 -9.59 -28.34
C LEU A 117 4.35 -10.22 -27.63
N GLN A 118 3.91 -11.36 -28.14
CA GLN A 118 2.93 -12.21 -27.49
C GLN A 118 3.53 -13.58 -27.21
N VAL A 119 3.39 -14.04 -25.97
CA VAL A 119 3.85 -15.35 -25.52
C VAL A 119 2.65 -16.17 -25.07
N THR A 120 2.57 -17.41 -25.48
CA THR A 120 1.56 -18.36 -25.01
C THR A 120 2.24 -19.55 -24.35
N LEU A 121 1.80 -19.88 -23.15
CA LEU A 121 2.22 -21.06 -22.39
C LEU A 121 1.02 -21.94 -22.08
N ARG A 122 1.16 -23.24 -22.23
CA ARG A 122 0.22 -24.23 -21.67
C ARG A 122 0.95 -25.05 -20.62
N TYR A 123 0.33 -25.15 -19.46
CA TYR A 123 0.89 -25.88 -18.34
C TYR A 123 -0.20 -26.47 -17.47
N ARG A 124 0.18 -27.50 -16.70
CA ARG A 124 -0.72 -28.24 -15.84
C ARG A 124 -0.05 -28.58 -14.52
N GLY A 125 -0.79 -28.60 -13.44
CA GLY A 125 -0.29 -29.06 -12.15
C GLY A 125 -1.26 -28.80 -11.01
N MET A 126 -0.85 -29.19 -9.81
CA MET A 126 -1.51 -28.80 -8.57
C MET A 126 -0.70 -27.70 -7.91
N PRO A 127 -1.26 -26.48 -7.76
CA PRO A 127 -0.57 -25.40 -7.05
C PRO A 127 -0.25 -25.81 -5.62
N ALA A 128 1.00 -25.60 -5.20
CA ALA A 128 1.40 -25.84 -3.81
C ALA A 128 1.01 -24.67 -2.88
N ASP A 129 0.81 -23.49 -3.45
CA ASP A 129 0.36 -22.25 -2.80
C ASP A 129 -0.25 -21.29 -3.84
N GLY A 130 -0.60 -20.06 -3.46
CA GLY A 130 -1.10 -19.01 -4.36
C GLY A 130 -2.54 -19.23 -4.84
N LEU A 131 -2.98 -20.45 -5.11
CA LEU A 131 -4.37 -20.85 -5.33
C LEU A 131 -4.75 -21.90 -4.30
N ILE A 132 -5.55 -21.50 -3.30
CA ILE A 132 -5.95 -22.39 -2.21
C ILE A 132 -7.18 -23.18 -2.65
N ILE A 133 -7.00 -24.47 -2.90
CA ILE A 133 -8.08 -25.39 -3.29
C ILE A 133 -8.45 -26.26 -2.08
N LYS A 134 -9.73 -26.27 -1.69
CA LYS A 134 -10.25 -27.11 -0.61
C LYS A 134 -11.46 -27.89 -1.06
N THR A 135 -11.61 -29.11 -0.54
CA THR A 135 -12.81 -29.94 -0.74
C THR A 135 -13.33 -30.34 0.65
N ASP A 136 -14.61 -30.14 0.89
CA ASP A 136 -15.25 -30.55 2.13
C ASP A 136 -15.65 -32.05 2.13
N SER A 137 -16.16 -32.53 3.27
CA SER A 137 -16.58 -33.94 3.42
C SER A 137 -17.76 -34.34 2.54
N SER A 138 -18.50 -33.38 2.00
CA SER A 138 -19.62 -33.63 1.07
C SER A 138 -19.16 -33.63 -0.40
N GLY A 139 -17.87 -33.43 -0.66
CA GLY A 139 -17.33 -33.32 -2.01
C GLY A 139 -17.48 -31.94 -2.66
N ARG A 140 -17.97 -30.91 -1.94
CA ARG A 140 -18.00 -29.54 -2.43
C ARG A 140 -16.59 -28.97 -2.35
N TRP A 141 -16.16 -28.32 -3.40
CA TRP A 141 -14.85 -27.73 -3.47
C TRP A 141 -14.91 -26.23 -3.73
N THR A 142 -13.83 -25.55 -3.37
CA THR A 142 -13.62 -24.13 -3.59
C THR A 142 -12.19 -23.88 -4.02
N ALA A 143 -11.95 -22.81 -4.77
CA ALA A 143 -10.61 -22.34 -5.14
C ALA A 143 -10.53 -20.82 -4.99
N PHE A 144 -9.52 -20.33 -4.27
CA PHE A 144 -9.31 -18.90 -4.02
C PHE A 144 -7.86 -18.52 -4.26
N GLY A 145 -7.65 -17.52 -5.10
CA GLY A 145 -6.34 -16.87 -5.23
C GLY A 145 -5.92 -16.21 -3.91
N ASP A 146 -4.66 -16.43 -3.50
CA ASP A 146 -4.03 -15.83 -2.31
C ASP A 146 -2.57 -15.54 -2.64
N ASN A 147 -2.36 -14.60 -3.56
CA ASN A 147 -1.10 -14.38 -4.27
C ASN A 147 -0.09 -13.52 -3.50
N TYR A 148 -0.54 -12.71 -2.54
CA TYR A 148 0.33 -11.78 -1.81
C TYR A 148 1.35 -12.50 -0.90
N PRO A 149 2.64 -12.08 -0.82
CA PRO A 149 3.23 -11.00 -1.61
C PRO A 149 3.74 -11.44 -2.99
N ASP A 150 4.22 -12.66 -3.19
CA ASP A 150 4.87 -13.17 -4.39
C ASP A 150 4.48 -14.62 -4.70
N ARG A 151 3.20 -14.97 -4.44
CA ARG A 151 2.69 -16.34 -4.59
C ARG A 151 1.87 -16.58 -5.86
N ALA A 152 1.71 -15.56 -6.72
CA ALA A 152 1.14 -15.76 -8.04
C ALA A 152 1.95 -16.81 -8.85
N ARG A 153 3.26 -16.81 -8.70
CA ARG A 153 4.20 -17.76 -9.34
C ARG A 153 3.95 -19.24 -9.06
N TYR A 154 3.15 -19.57 -8.05
CA TYR A 154 2.80 -20.97 -7.76
C TYR A 154 1.81 -21.55 -8.76
N TRP A 155 1.08 -20.69 -9.52
CA TRP A 155 0.07 -21.14 -10.45
C TRP A 155 -0.11 -20.27 -11.71
N LEU A 156 0.43 -19.06 -11.72
CA LEU A 156 0.41 -18.13 -12.85
C LEU A 156 1.81 -17.89 -13.39
N ALA A 157 1.99 -18.01 -14.69
CA ALA A 157 3.22 -17.64 -15.37
C ALA A 157 3.27 -16.11 -15.55
N THR A 158 4.02 -15.41 -14.69
CA THR A 158 3.99 -13.95 -14.58
C THR A 158 5.38 -13.35 -14.34
N VAL A 159 5.46 -12.02 -14.42
CA VAL A 159 6.50 -11.23 -13.75
C VAL A 159 5.96 -10.88 -12.36
N ASP A 160 6.30 -11.72 -11.36
CA ASP A 160 5.66 -11.68 -10.04
C ASP A 160 6.36 -10.70 -9.10
N HIS A 161 6.16 -9.40 -9.35
CA HIS A 161 6.76 -8.31 -8.59
C HIS A 161 5.88 -7.04 -8.67
N PRO A 162 5.77 -6.21 -7.61
CA PRO A 162 4.91 -5.02 -7.61
C PRO A 162 5.29 -3.97 -8.67
N SER A 163 6.53 -3.94 -9.14
CA SER A 163 6.97 -2.99 -10.16
C SER A 163 6.40 -3.23 -11.56
N ASP A 164 5.85 -4.42 -11.82
CA ASP A 164 5.25 -4.78 -13.10
C ASP A 164 3.73 -4.86 -12.94
N LYS A 165 3.01 -4.03 -13.68
CA LYS A 165 1.54 -3.94 -13.64
C LYS A 165 0.98 -4.17 -15.02
N ALA A 166 -0.03 -5.02 -15.10
CA ALA A 166 -0.68 -5.37 -16.35
C ALA A 166 -2.20 -5.44 -16.19
N THR A 167 -2.93 -5.33 -17.29
CA THR A 167 -4.34 -5.69 -17.35
C THR A 167 -4.48 -7.21 -17.33
N VAL A 168 -5.65 -7.73 -16.91
CA VAL A 168 -5.85 -9.18 -16.90
C VAL A 168 -7.24 -9.58 -17.39
N THR A 169 -7.29 -10.61 -18.22
CA THR A 169 -8.51 -11.33 -18.60
C THR A 169 -8.48 -12.72 -17.98
N TRP A 170 -9.53 -13.05 -17.28
CA TRP A 170 -9.78 -14.38 -16.74
C TRP A 170 -10.80 -15.11 -17.58
N GLU A 171 -10.48 -16.31 -18.03
CA GLU A 171 -11.39 -17.28 -18.67
C GLU A 171 -11.39 -18.52 -17.78
N VAL A 172 -12.43 -18.67 -16.96
CA VAL A 172 -12.49 -19.75 -15.97
C VAL A 172 -13.56 -20.75 -16.39
N HIS A 173 -13.15 -21.99 -16.62
CA HIS A 173 -14.02 -23.12 -16.85
C HIS A 173 -14.18 -23.90 -15.55
N ALA A 174 -15.40 -23.90 -15.03
CA ALA A 174 -15.77 -24.60 -13.80
C ALA A 174 -17.08 -25.36 -13.98
N PRO A 175 -17.33 -26.46 -13.24
CA PRO A 175 -18.58 -27.19 -13.34
C PRO A 175 -19.77 -26.37 -12.86
N VAL A 176 -20.95 -26.66 -13.37
CA VAL A 176 -22.19 -26.09 -12.85
C VAL A 176 -22.31 -26.31 -11.34
N GLY A 177 -22.91 -25.34 -10.64
CA GLY A 177 -23.10 -25.39 -9.17
C GLY A 177 -22.06 -24.56 -8.40
N VAL A 178 -20.99 -24.09 -9.06
CA VAL A 178 -20.11 -23.05 -8.53
C VAL A 178 -20.24 -21.76 -9.34
N ARG A 179 -19.89 -20.63 -8.74
CA ARG A 179 -19.82 -19.32 -9.39
C ARG A 179 -18.39 -18.81 -9.31
N VAL A 180 -18.02 -17.96 -10.25
CA VAL A 180 -16.69 -17.38 -10.34
C VAL A 180 -16.77 -15.87 -10.10
N VAL A 181 -15.95 -15.36 -9.21
CA VAL A 181 -15.66 -13.92 -9.05
C VAL A 181 -14.18 -13.67 -9.35
N ALA A 182 -13.88 -12.63 -10.12
CA ALA A 182 -12.50 -12.26 -10.45
C ALA A 182 -12.34 -10.75 -10.56
N ASN A 183 -11.11 -10.26 -10.80
CA ASN A 183 -10.85 -8.83 -11.01
C ASN A 183 -11.61 -8.29 -12.21
N GLY A 184 -12.07 -7.03 -12.11
CA GLY A 184 -12.69 -6.28 -13.18
C GLY A 184 -14.19 -6.59 -13.39
N GLU A 185 -14.64 -6.45 -14.62
CA GLU A 185 -16.03 -6.59 -15.04
C GLU A 185 -16.33 -8.00 -15.58
N LEU A 186 -17.53 -8.53 -15.27
CA LEU A 186 -18.03 -9.78 -15.85
C LEU A 186 -18.45 -9.52 -17.30
N LEU A 187 -17.78 -10.16 -18.25
CA LEU A 187 -18.05 -10.04 -19.67
C LEU A 187 -18.96 -11.16 -20.19
N GLU A 188 -18.81 -12.36 -19.64
CA GLU A 188 -19.53 -13.56 -20.10
C GLU A 188 -19.70 -14.56 -18.97
N GLU A 189 -20.89 -15.18 -18.90
CA GLU A 189 -21.15 -16.40 -18.15
C GLU A 189 -22.04 -17.28 -19.03
N SER A 190 -21.47 -18.36 -19.58
CA SER A 190 -22.16 -19.22 -20.55
C SER A 190 -21.92 -20.69 -20.23
N GLN A 191 -23.02 -21.47 -20.23
CA GLN A 191 -22.93 -22.91 -20.06
C GLN A 191 -22.55 -23.58 -21.39
N GLU A 192 -21.53 -24.44 -21.35
CA GLU A 192 -21.09 -25.18 -22.51
C GLU A 192 -21.94 -26.46 -22.71
N PRO A 193 -22.20 -26.88 -23.97
CA PRO A 193 -22.81 -28.14 -24.25
C PRO A 193 -22.00 -29.32 -23.67
N ALA A 194 -22.67 -30.22 -22.95
CA ALA A 194 -22.01 -31.39 -22.36
C ALA A 194 -22.53 -32.68 -23.02
N PRO A 195 -21.66 -33.69 -23.27
CA PRO A 195 -22.10 -35.03 -23.66
C PRO A 195 -23.04 -35.64 -22.63
N ALA A 196 -23.92 -36.55 -23.05
CA ALA A 196 -24.81 -37.24 -22.14
C ALA A 196 -24.06 -37.93 -21.00
N GLY A 197 -24.45 -37.63 -19.74
CA GLY A 197 -23.83 -38.17 -18.53
C GLY A 197 -22.55 -37.43 -18.07
N ALA A 198 -22.08 -36.43 -18.80
CA ALA A 198 -21.01 -35.55 -18.35
C ALA A 198 -21.57 -34.39 -17.51
N THR A 199 -20.79 -33.90 -16.57
CA THR A 199 -21.12 -32.66 -15.82
C THR A 199 -20.96 -31.46 -16.75
N PRO A 200 -22.00 -30.63 -16.93
CA PRO A 200 -21.89 -29.42 -17.73
C PRO A 200 -20.88 -28.46 -17.11
N MET A 201 -20.13 -27.76 -17.98
CA MET A 201 -19.15 -26.73 -17.59
C MET A 201 -19.72 -25.34 -17.90
N VAL A 202 -19.25 -24.36 -17.17
CA VAL A 202 -19.57 -22.93 -17.36
C VAL A 202 -18.28 -22.20 -17.64
N LEU A 203 -18.22 -21.49 -18.76
CA LEU A 203 -17.21 -20.48 -19.03
C LEU A 203 -17.63 -19.17 -18.37
N THR A 204 -16.79 -18.64 -17.51
CA THR A 204 -16.97 -17.31 -16.94
C THR A 204 -15.77 -16.46 -17.35
N ARG A 205 -16.05 -15.31 -18.00
CA ARG A 205 -15.00 -14.39 -18.45
C ARG A 205 -15.11 -13.06 -17.71
N TRP A 206 -13.99 -12.65 -17.07
CA TRP A 206 -13.83 -11.37 -16.39
C TRP A 206 -12.69 -10.57 -17.03
N ARG A 207 -12.79 -9.24 -16.99
CA ARG A 207 -11.75 -8.35 -17.51
C ARG A 207 -11.47 -7.20 -16.55
N GLU A 208 -10.23 -7.11 -16.04
CA GLU A 208 -9.70 -5.93 -15.38
C GLU A 208 -8.96 -5.07 -16.41
N ALA A 209 -9.55 -3.91 -16.71
CA ALA A 209 -9.03 -3.01 -17.75
C ALA A 209 -7.99 -2.03 -17.23
N ARG A 210 -7.77 -1.98 -15.92
CA ARG A 210 -6.74 -1.15 -15.29
C ARG A 210 -5.52 -2.00 -14.94
N PRO A 211 -4.29 -1.48 -15.16
CA PRO A 211 -3.10 -2.23 -14.77
C PRO A 211 -3.04 -2.44 -13.25
N ILE A 212 -2.93 -3.70 -12.85
CA ILE A 212 -2.74 -4.17 -11.47
C ILE A 212 -1.52 -5.08 -11.38
N TYR A 213 -0.91 -5.22 -10.21
CA TYR A 213 0.20 -6.14 -10.03
C TYR A 213 -0.29 -7.55 -9.64
N THR A 214 0.56 -8.52 -9.84
CA THR A 214 0.19 -9.95 -9.81
C THR A 214 -0.29 -10.44 -8.45
N ALA A 215 0.17 -9.82 -7.35
CA ALA A 215 -0.26 -10.20 -6.01
C ALA A 215 -1.76 -9.95 -5.74
N VAL A 216 -2.38 -9.00 -6.46
CA VAL A 216 -3.81 -8.68 -6.33
C VAL A 216 -4.65 -9.19 -7.52
N MET A 217 -4.06 -10.00 -8.43
CA MET A 217 -4.75 -10.71 -9.51
C MET A 217 -5.32 -12.02 -8.98
N VAL A 218 -6.64 -12.13 -8.84
CA VAL A 218 -7.26 -13.29 -8.19
C VAL A 218 -8.53 -13.77 -8.87
N ILE A 219 -8.84 -15.05 -8.64
CA ILE A 219 -10.15 -15.65 -8.85
C ILE A 219 -10.67 -16.23 -7.53
N GLY A 220 -11.98 -16.24 -7.36
CA GLY A 220 -12.69 -17.00 -6.34
C GLY A 220 -13.71 -17.90 -7.01
N VAL A 221 -13.65 -19.20 -6.76
CA VAL A 221 -14.56 -20.21 -7.30
C VAL A 221 -15.20 -20.96 -6.15
N ALA A 222 -16.50 -20.80 -5.96
CA ALA A 222 -17.25 -21.45 -4.87
C ALA A 222 -18.76 -21.47 -5.18
N PRO A 223 -19.56 -22.24 -4.44
CA PRO A 223 -21.03 -22.20 -4.55
C PRO A 223 -21.58 -20.93 -3.86
N PHE A 224 -21.21 -19.76 -4.37
CA PHE A 224 -21.55 -18.48 -3.77
C PHE A 224 -23.03 -18.14 -3.77
N ALA A 225 -23.53 -17.64 -2.63
CA ALA A 225 -24.66 -16.72 -2.57
C ALA A 225 -24.14 -15.27 -2.72
N VAL A 226 -24.83 -14.48 -3.56
CA VAL A 226 -24.41 -13.10 -3.85
C VAL A 226 -25.48 -12.12 -3.39
N TYR A 227 -25.03 -11.07 -2.70
CA TYR A 227 -25.87 -9.97 -2.21
C TYR A 227 -25.40 -8.67 -2.81
N GLU A 228 -26.29 -7.98 -3.50
CA GLU A 228 -26.02 -6.64 -4.00
C GLU A 228 -26.14 -5.64 -2.85
N LEU A 229 -25.11 -4.85 -2.66
CA LEU A 229 -25.12 -3.70 -1.74
C LEU A 229 -25.60 -2.41 -2.44
N GLY A 230 -25.80 -2.48 -3.76
CA GLY A 230 -26.19 -1.37 -4.60
C GLY A 230 -25.01 -0.54 -5.13
N ASN A 231 -25.34 0.60 -5.70
CA ASN A 231 -24.36 1.53 -6.26
C ASN A 231 -24.04 2.62 -5.27
N THR A 232 -22.76 2.85 -5.02
CA THR A 232 -22.28 3.95 -4.18
C THR A 232 -22.23 5.23 -5.00
N ALA A 233 -22.82 6.30 -4.48
CA ALA A 233 -22.65 7.63 -5.05
C ALA A 233 -21.20 8.10 -4.87
N CYS A 234 -20.48 8.27 -5.97
CA CYS A 234 -19.04 8.60 -5.96
C CYS A 234 -18.77 10.06 -5.56
N GLY A 235 -19.79 10.92 -5.50
CA GLY A 235 -19.69 12.32 -5.08
C GLY A 235 -18.87 13.23 -6.00
N LEU A 236 -18.42 12.75 -7.16
CA LEU A 236 -17.61 13.45 -8.13
C LEU A 236 -18.37 13.49 -9.47
N SER A 237 -18.81 14.69 -9.87
CA SER A 237 -19.58 14.90 -11.12
C SER A 237 -18.84 14.55 -12.40
N GLU A 238 -17.51 14.58 -12.37
CA GLU A 238 -16.63 14.21 -13.47
C GLU A 238 -16.50 12.70 -13.71
N PHE A 239 -16.99 11.87 -12.78
CA PHE A 239 -16.99 10.41 -12.88
C PHE A 239 -18.43 9.90 -12.77
N ALA A 240 -19.05 9.69 -13.92
CA ALA A 240 -20.45 9.31 -14.05
C ALA A 240 -20.82 7.92 -13.48
N GLY A 241 -19.87 7.22 -12.87
CA GLY A 241 -20.04 5.87 -12.36
C GLY A 241 -20.15 5.80 -10.86
N CYS A 242 -21.27 5.29 -10.34
CA CYS A 242 -21.32 4.76 -8.99
C CYS A 242 -20.63 3.42 -8.94
N VAL A 243 -19.88 3.14 -7.87
CA VAL A 243 -19.23 1.85 -7.67
C VAL A 243 -20.30 0.81 -7.30
N ARG A 244 -20.48 -0.19 -8.15
CA ARG A 244 -21.34 -1.34 -7.81
C ARG A 244 -20.66 -2.18 -6.75
N GLN A 245 -21.35 -2.41 -5.63
CA GLN A 245 -20.83 -3.24 -4.55
C GLN A 245 -21.67 -4.49 -4.33
N SER A 246 -21.01 -5.60 -4.00
CA SER A 246 -21.64 -6.88 -3.73
C SER A 246 -20.89 -7.68 -2.68
N VAL A 247 -21.60 -8.61 -2.00
CA VAL A 247 -21.02 -9.55 -1.03
C VAL A 247 -21.21 -10.97 -1.56
N TRP A 248 -20.13 -11.73 -1.60
CA TRP A 248 -20.06 -13.11 -2.10
C TRP A 248 -19.67 -14.04 -0.96
N VAL A 249 -20.55 -14.91 -0.54
CA VAL A 249 -20.37 -15.77 0.64
C VAL A 249 -20.88 -17.16 0.41
N ALA A 250 -20.47 -18.11 1.25
CA ALA A 250 -21.07 -19.43 1.31
C ALA A 250 -22.57 -19.33 1.66
N PRO A 251 -23.44 -20.16 1.05
CA PRO A 251 -24.89 -20.06 1.25
C PRO A 251 -25.36 -20.19 2.71
N ASP A 252 -24.58 -20.88 3.55
CA ASP A 252 -24.88 -21.11 4.97
C ASP A 252 -24.54 -19.91 5.88
N VAL A 253 -23.77 -18.93 5.39
CA VAL A 253 -23.37 -17.72 6.13
C VAL A 253 -24.41 -16.59 6.01
N ARG A 254 -25.43 -16.77 5.22
CA ARG A 254 -26.43 -15.78 4.80
C ARG A 254 -27.06 -14.93 5.91
N SER A 255 -27.33 -15.51 7.09
CA SER A 255 -28.13 -14.86 8.13
C SER A 255 -27.41 -13.74 8.90
N THR A 256 -26.09 -13.63 8.77
CA THR A 256 -25.26 -12.71 9.57
C THR A 256 -24.89 -11.42 8.81
N LEU A 257 -25.22 -11.30 7.53
CA LEU A 257 -24.72 -10.26 6.64
C LEU A 257 -25.39 -8.87 6.70
N PRO A 258 -26.71 -8.69 7.02
CA PRO A 258 -27.38 -7.42 6.73
C PRO A 258 -26.84 -6.18 7.45
N GLY A 259 -26.10 -6.33 8.55
CA GLY A 259 -25.53 -5.20 9.30
C GLY A 259 -24.05 -4.98 9.06
N ALA A 260 -23.31 -6.04 8.70
CA ALA A 260 -21.84 -6.01 8.64
C ALA A 260 -21.30 -5.04 7.57
N PHE A 261 -21.95 -4.96 6.40
CA PHE A 261 -21.55 -4.12 5.27
C PHE A 261 -22.39 -2.84 5.10
N ALA A 262 -23.24 -2.49 6.08
CA ALA A 262 -24.13 -1.33 5.98
C ALA A 262 -23.38 0.00 5.70
N LYS A 263 -22.10 0.09 6.05
CA LYS A 263 -21.26 1.27 5.86
C LYS A 263 -20.27 1.19 4.69
N ALA A 264 -20.26 0.09 3.94
CA ALA A 264 -19.33 -0.09 2.83
C ALA A 264 -19.46 1.03 1.77
N GLY A 265 -20.69 1.43 1.44
CA GLY A 265 -20.95 2.55 0.53
C GLY A 265 -20.44 3.89 1.05
N ASP A 266 -20.69 4.18 2.34
CA ASP A 266 -20.26 5.43 2.98
C ASP A 266 -18.72 5.54 3.00
N ILE A 267 -18.01 4.43 3.22
CA ILE A 267 -16.54 4.34 3.21
C ILE A 267 -16.00 4.68 1.82
N VAL A 268 -16.52 4.04 0.76
CA VAL A 268 -16.12 4.33 -0.62
C VAL A 268 -16.40 5.80 -0.97
N ALA A 269 -17.55 6.33 -0.58
CA ALA A 269 -17.91 7.73 -0.82
C ALA A 269 -16.98 8.71 -0.10
N LEU A 270 -16.57 8.41 1.14
CA LEU A 270 -15.60 9.22 1.88
C LEU A 270 -14.26 9.26 1.18
N TYR A 271 -13.70 8.11 0.81
CA TYR A 271 -12.37 8.03 0.20
C TYR A 271 -12.36 8.63 -1.22
N SER A 272 -13.42 8.42 -1.99
CA SER A 272 -13.60 9.07 -3.30
C SER A 272 -13.59 10.59 -3.18
N ARG A 273 -14.27 11.14 -2.16
CA ARG A 273 -14.30 12.59 -1.90
C ARG A 273 -12.94 13.13 -1.47
N LEU A 274 -12.20 12.39 -0.64
CA LEU A 274 -10.92 12.85 -0.10
C LEU A 274 -9.79 12.73 -1.15
N PHE A 275 -9.71 11.61 -1.86
CA PHE A 275 -8.52 11.27 -2.65
C PHE A 275 -8.76 11.30 -4.16
N GLY A 276 -9.97 11.14 -4.62
CA GLY A 276 -10.29 11.06 -6.03
C GLY A 276 -11.11 9.81 -6.35
N PRO A 277 -11.43 9.56 -7.63
CA PRO A 277 -12.36 8.51 -8.02
C PRO A 277 -11.87 7.13 -7.58
N TYR A 278 -12.84 6.25 -7.28
CA TYR A 278 -12.59 4.83 -7.13
C TYR A 278 -11.94 4.27 -8.40
N PRO A 279 -10.88 3.46 -8.30
CA PRO A 279 -10.05 3.15 -9.47
C PRO A 279 -10.55 2.02 -10.38
N TYR A 280 -11.50 1.18 -9.94
CA TYR A 280 -11.89 -0.05 -10.62
C TYR A 280 -13.38 -0.07 -11.01
N GLU A 281 -13.81 -1.11 -11.73
CA GLU A 281 -15.16 -1.22 -12.29
C GLU A 281 -16.21 -1.59 -11.23
N LYS A 282 -15.81 -2.32 -10.18
CA LYS A 282 -16.68 -2.79 -9.09
C LYS A 282 -15.91 -2.94 -7.79
N LEU A 283 -16.65 -3.21 -6.70
CA LEU A 283 -16.09 -3.69 -5.44
C LEU A 283 -16.88 -4.88 -4.93
N ALA A 284 -16.27 -6.05 -4.91
CA ALA A 284 -16.82 -7.25 -4.30
C ALA A 284 -16.14 -7.52 -2.95
N HIS A 285 -16.95 -7.87 -1.95
CA HIS A 285 -16.50 -8.35 -0.64
C HIS A 285 -16.72 -9.86 -0.62
N VAL A 286 -15.66 -10.65 -0.51
CA VAL A 286 -15.69 -12.09 -0.76
C VAL A 286 -15.23 -12.87 0.45
N GLU A 287 -16.04 -13.81 0.95
CA GLU A 287 -15.61 -14.83 1.89
C GLU A 287 -14.64 -15.78 1.20
N SER A 288 -13.49 -16.04 1.82
CA SER A 288 -12.42 -16.81 1.21
C SER A 288 -11.58 -17.59 2.22
N TRP A 289 -10.59 -18.33 1.72
CA TRP A 289 -9.59 -19.01 2.54
C TRP A 289 -8.27 -18.22 2.64
N THR A 290 -8.31 -16.90 2.45
CA THR A 290 -7.10 -16.10 2.66
C THR A 290 -6.53 -16.32 4.05
N ARG A 291 -5.21 -16.33 4.16
CA ARG A 291 -4.50 -16.46 5.44
C ARG A 291 -4.46 -15.17 6.25
N TYR A 292 -4.84 -14.06 5.64
CA TYR A 292 -4.95 -12.74 6.24
C TYR A 292 -6.37 -12.51 6.78
N GLY A 293 -6.56 -11.51 7.65
CA GLY A 293 -7.90 -11.12 8.08
C GLY A 293 -8.72 -10.57 6.92
N GLY A 294 -8.12 -9.67 6.14
CA GLY A 294 -8.53 -9.20 4.85
C GLY A 294 -7.40 -9.33 3.86
N MET A 295 -7.70 -9.28 2.57
CA MET A 295 -6.76 -9.20 1.47
C MET A 295 -7.38 -8.34 0.38
N GLU A 296 -6.72 -7.27 0.08
CA GLU A 296 -7.18 -6.12 -0.70
C GLU A 296 -7.32 -6.35 -2.21
N ASN A 297 -7.32 -7.55 -2.71
CA ASN A 297 -7.30 -7.83 -4.16
C ASN A 297 -8.12 -6.82 -4.98
N ALA A 298 -7.56 -6.31 -6.04
CA ALA A 298 -8.11 -5.20 -6.82
C ALA A 298 -9.56 -5.46 -7.28
N GLY A 299 -10.50 -4.62 -6.83
CA GLY A 299 -11.94 -4.78 -7.09
C GLY A 299 -12.61 -5.98 -6.41
N ASN A 300 -11.86 -6.79 -5.63
CA ASN A 300 -12.34 -8.00 -4.94
C ASN A 300 -11.65 -8.19 -3.59
N ILE A 301 -12.11 -7.56 -2.55
CA ILE A 301 -11.56 -7.76 -1.21
C ILE A 301 -11.92 -9.15 -0.71
N PHE A 302 -10.91 -9.97 -0.40
CA PHE A 302 -11.10 -11.29 0.18
C PHE A 302 -10.95 -11.23 1.70
N TYR A 303 -11.91 -11.77 2.44
CA TYR A 303 -11.88 -11.86 3.89
C TYR A 303 -11.84 -13.32 4.33
N ALA A 304 -11.14 -13.61 5.41
CA ALA A 304 -11.06 -14.95 5.94
C ALA A 304 -12.44 -15.49 6.36
N ASP A 305 -12.79 -16.71 5.95
CA ASP A 305 -14.01 -17.45 6.29
C ASP A 305 -14.38 -17.34 7.78
N GLY A 306 -13.40 -17.50 8.66
CA GLY A 306 -13.62 -17.41 10.10
C GLY A 306 -14.13 -16.07 10.61
N ILE A 307 -13.98 -14.97 9.85
CA ILE A 307 -14.53 -13.65 10.23
C ILE A 307 -16.05 -13.66 10.03
N PHE A 308 -16.52 -14.23 8.93
CA PHE A 308 -17.95 -14.39 8.67
C PHE A 308 -18.60 -15.35 9.66
N ARG A 309 -18.02 -16.53 9.88
CA ARG A 309 -18.57 -17.55 10.77
C ARG A 309 -18.63 -17.13 12.22
N ARG A 310 -17.70 -16.27 12.69
CA ARG A 310 -17.71 -15.71 14.05
C ARG A 310 -18.48 -14.39 14.16
N ASN A 311 -19.10 -13.90 13.07
CA ASN A 311 -19.73 -12.58 13.00
C ASN A 311 -18.80 -11.46 13.51
N ALA A 312 -17.53 -11.53 13.09
CA ALA A 312 -16.45 -10.63 13.56
C ALA A 312 -16.08 -9.55 12.52
N MET A 313 -16.89 -9.40 11.46
CA MET A 313 -16.69 -8.32 10.49
C MET A 313 -16.84 -6.97 11.17
N SER A 314 -15.91 -6.05 10.91
CA SER A 314 -15.92 -4.71 11.51
C SER A 314 -15.81 -3.63 10.45
N GLU A 315 -16.40 -2.46 10.74
CA GLU A 315 -16.25 -1.27 9.87
C GLU A 315 -14.77 -0.90 9.67
N GLY A 316 -13.94 -1.04 10.72
CA GLY A 316 -12.51 -0.73 10.64
C GLY A 316 -11.76 -1.65 9.66
N LEU A 317 -12.09 -2.96 9.64
CA LEU A 317 -11.51 -3.89 8.67
C LEU A 317 -11.99 -3.56 7.24
N ILE A 318 -13.30 -3.35 7.04
CA ILE A 318 -13.83 -2.96 5.73
C ILE A 318 -13.18 -1.66 5.24
N ALA A 319 -13.01 -0.67 6.14
CA ALA A 319 -12.39 0.60 5.81
C ALA A 319 -10.91 0.45 5.44
N HIS A 320 -10.16 -0.41 6.14
CA HIS A 320 -8.77 -0.73 5.86
C HIS A 320 -8.62 -1.34 4.47
N GLU A 321 -9.31 -2.43 4.20
CA GLU A 321 -9.22 -3.14 2.91
C GLU A 321 -9.75 -2.28 1.75
N THR A 322 -10.79 -1.48 1.99
CA THR A 322 -11.29 -0.54 0.97
C THR A 322 -10.28 0.56 0.65
N ALA A 323 -9.50 1.02 1.63
CA ALA A 323 -8.48 2.05 1.42
C ALA A 323 -7.36 1.61 0.47
N HIS A 324 -7.01 0.33 0.52
CA HIS A 324 -6.02 -0.26 -0.36
C HIS A 324 -6.37 -0.11 -1.83
N GLN A 325 -7.64 -0.04 -2.20
CA GLN A 325 -8.03 0.16 -3.59
C GLN A 325 -7.41 1.43 -4.19
N TRP A 326 -7.22 2.51 -3.38
CA TRP A 326 -6.48 3.72 -3.77
C TRP A 326 -4.98 3.58 -3.54
N PHE A 327 -4.56 3.07 -2.35
CA PHE A 327 -3.17 3.04 -1.88
C PHE A 327 -2.75 1.60 -1.54
N GLY A 328 -2.01 1.00 -2.43
CA GLY A 328 -1.65 -0.41 -2.50
C GLY A 328 -1.93 -0.96 -3.89
N ASP A 329 -3.19 -0.89 -4.33
CA ASP A 329 -3.61 -1.44 -5.62
C ASP A 329 -3.45 -0.45 -6.75
N ALA A 330 -4.17 0.70 -6.73
CA ALA A 330 -4.07 1.66 -7.81
C ALA A 330 -2.72 2.39 -7.80
N VAL A 331 -2.27 2.85 -6.66
CA VAL A 331 -0.90 3.33 -6.45
C VAL A 331 -0.15 2.27 -5.67
N THR A 332 0.69 1.50 -6.34
CA THR A 332 1.45 0.39 -5.75
C THR A 332 2.88 0.83 -5.47
N GLU A 333 3.46 0.38 -4.38
CA GLU A 333 4.89 0.55 -4.13
C GLU A 333 5.71 -0.09 -5.27
N ARG A 334 6.77 0.60 -5.68
CA ARG A 334 7.66 0.08 -6.73
C ARG A 334 8.51 -1.08 -6.23
N GLU A 335 8.78 -1.11 -4.94
CA GLU A 335 9.68 -2.04 -4.26
C GLU A 335 9.18 -2.35 -2.87
N TRP A 336 9.39 -3.58 -2.41
CA TRP A 336 8.95 -4.06 -1.11
C TRP A 336 9.34 -3.21 0.11
N PRO A 337 10.53 -2.54 0.17
CA PRO A 337 10.85 -1.62 1.26
C PRO A 337 9.85 -0.48 1.46
N HIS A 338 9.08 -0.14 0.42
CA HIS A 338 8.08 0.93 0.44
C HIS A 338 6.65 0.45 0.68
N VAL A 339 6.44 -0.81 1.10
CA VAL A 339 5.09 -1.40 1.37
C VAL A 339 4.26 -0.60 2.37
N TRP A 340 4.88 0.24 3.18
CA TRP A 340 4.18 1.16 4.06
C TRP A 340 3.26 2.14 3.31
N LEU A 341 3.53 2.43 2.03
CA LEU A 341 2.66 3.24 1.15
C LEU A 341 1.31 2.55 0.87
N SER A 342 1.23 1.24 1.06
CA SER A 342 0.00 0.45 1.10
C SER A 342 -0.52 0.40 2.53
N GLU A 343 0.14 -0.30 3.42
CA GLU A 343 -0.35 -0.68 4.74
C GLU A 343 -0.48 0.48 5.73
N GLY A 344 0.44 1.42 5.69
CA GLY A 344 0.39 2.62 6.54
C GLY A 344 -0.76 3.54 6.14
N PHE A 345 -1.01 3.67 4.84
CA PHE A 345 -2.18 4.40 4.34
C PHE A 345 -3.47 3.72 4.78
N ALA A 346 -3.65 2.43 4.51
CA ALA A 346 -4.87 1.71 4.88
C ALA A 346 -5.14 1.77 6.39
N THR A 347 -4.09 1.63 7.21
CA THR A 347 -4.19 1.78 8.68
C THR A 347 -4.66 3.18 9.08
N TYR A 348 -4.09 4.23 8.49
CA TYR A 348 -4.49 5.60 8.81
C TYR A 348 -5.87 5.96 8.27
N LEU A 349 -6.23 5.48 7.08
CA LEU A 349 -7.54 5.73 6.48
C LEU A 349 -8.66 5.03 7.25
N ALA A 350 -8.42 3.85 7.81
CA ALA A 350 -9.36 3.22 8.75
C ALA A 350 -9.58 4.07 10.00
N ALA A 351 -8.52 4.71 10.53
CA ALA A 351 -8.67 5.66 11.64
C ALA A 351 -9.41 6.94 11.20
N LEU A 352 -9.19 7.45 9.96
CA LEU A 352 -9.97 8.58 9.41
C LEU A 352 -11.46 8.22 9.24
N TRP A 353 -11.77 6.96 8.90
CA TRP A 353 -13.15 6.48 8.93
C TRP A 353 -13.74 6.57 10.35
N THR A 354 -12.98 6.19 11.38
CA THR A 354 -13.37 6.35 12.78
C THR A 354 -13.60 7.84 13.13
N GLU A 355 -12.71 8.75 12.69
CA GLU A 355 -12.89 10.21 12.85
C GLU A 355 -14.20 10.69 12.23
N HIS A 356 -14.48 10.27 10.99
CA HIS A 356 -15.66 10.65 10.24
C HIS A 356 -16.97 10.08 10.84
N SER A 357 -16.98 8.81 11.22
CA SER A 357 -18.19 8.09 11.64
C SER A 357 -18.51 8.21 13.13
N LYS A 358 -17.48 8.40 13.99
CA LYS A 358 -17.60 8.38 15.46
C LYS A 358 -17.04 9.64 16.14
N GLY A 359 -16.45 10.55 15.37
CA GLY A 359 -15.95 11.84 15.80
C GLY A 359 -14.57 11.83 16.46
N ASP A 360 -14.05 13.04 16.74
CA ASP A 360 -12.67 13.30 17.21
C ASP A 360 -12.29 12.55 18.49
N SER A 361 -13.22 12.30 19.39
CA SER A 361 -12.93 11.59 20.65
C SER A 361 -12.56 10.13 20.41
N ALA A 362 -13.31 9.45 19.52
CA ALA A 362 -13.05 8.07 19.15
C ALA A 362 -11.72 7.96 18.37
N PHE A 363 -11.48 8.89 17.45
CA PHE A 363 -10.23 8.98 16.71
C PHE A 363 -9.02 9.16 17.63
N ARG A 364 -9.07 10.14 18.58
CA ARG A 364 -7.99 10.33 19.56
C ARG A 364 -7.74 9.10 20.42
N ALA A 365 -8.80 8.40 20.83
CA ALA A 365 -8.66 7.16 21.60
C ALA A 365 -7.94 6.07 20.78
N GLU A 366 -8.22 5.98 19.49
CA GLU A 366 -7.56 5.05 18.57
C GLU A 366 -6.08 5.42 18.38
N MET A 367 -5.78 6.69 18.10
CA MET A 367 -4.40 7.17 17.98
C MET A 367 -3.62 7.01 19.28
N THR A 368 -4.24 7.18 20.45
CA THR A 368 -3.62 6.90 21.75
C THR A 368 -3.22 5.44 21.88
N ARG A 369 -4.14 4.53 21.59
CA ARG A 369 -3.85 3.08 21.65
C ARG A 369 -2.71 2.70 20.70
N MET A 370 -2.73 3.23 19.47
CA MET A 370 -1.69 2.99 18.46
C MET A 370 -0.32 3.49 18.94
N ARG A 371 -0.23 4.72 19.44
CA ARG A 371 0.99 5.29 20.02
C ARG A 371 1.53 4.42 21.16
N ASP A 372 0.67 4.06 22.11
CA ASP A 372 1.07 3.33 23.32
C ASP A 372 1.55 1.90 22.98
N GLN A 373 0.96 1.27 21.97
CA GLN A 373 1.44 -0.01 21.43
C GLN A 373 2.81 0.13 20.76
N LEU A 374 3.01 1.17 19.97
CA LEU A 374 4.28 1.45 19.28
C LEU A 374 5.41 1.73 20.26
N ILE A 375 5.16 2.51 21.31
CA ILE A 375 6.15 2.81 22.37
C ILE A 375 6.60 1.54 23.09
N LYS A 376 5.70 0.58 23.29
CA LYS A 376 5.99 -0.70 23.94
C LYS A 376 6.64 -1.73 23.01
N SER A 377 6.58 -1.53 21.69
CA SER A 377 7.12 -2.48 20.71
C SER A 377 8.64 -2.34 20.57
N PRO A 378 9.42 -3.41 20.80
CA PRO A 378 10.86 -3.42 20.50
C PRO A 378 11.15 -3.05 19.05
N LEU A 379 10.35 -3.55 18.11
CA LEU A 379 10.52 -3.31 16.68
C LEU A 379 10.52 -1.82 16.33
N THR A 380 9.65 -1.02 16.98
CA THR A 380 9.62 0.44 16.79
C THR A 380 10.95 1.08 17.13
N SER A 381 11.64 0.55 18.16
CA SER A 381 12.93 1.06 18.65
C SER A 381 14.13 0.60 17.83
N GLU A 382 14.03 -0.54 17.17
CA GLU A 382 15.14 -1.25 16.53
C GLU A 382 15.18 -1.08 15.02
N GLU A 383 13.99 -0.94 14.37
CA GLU A 383 13.89 -0.89 12.91
C GLU A 383 13.19 0.38 12.41
N PRO A 384 13.62 0.91 11.24
CA PRO A 384 12.91 1.98 10.54
C PRO A 384 11.63 1.44 9.88
N ILE A 385 10.77 2.33 9.38
CA ILE A 385 9.64 1.97 8.53
C ILE A 385 10.14 1.49 7.17
N VAL A 386 10.98 2.30 6.52
CA VAL A 386 11.60 1.95 5.22
C VAL A 386 12.94 1.29 5.48
N ARG A 387 13.02 -0.01 5.25
CA ARG A 387 14.26 -0.79 5.36
C ARG A 387 15.05 -0.71 4.05
N GLN A 388 16.37 -0.85 4.10
CA GLN A 388 17.22 -0.83 2.89
C GLN A 388 16.96 -2.04 1.96
N ALA A 389 16.60 -3.17 2.54
CA ALA A 389 16.24 -4.39 1.82
C ALA A 389 15.28 -5.24 2.65
N VAL A 390 14.48 -6.05 1.97
CA VAL A 390 13.59 -7.05 2.59
C VAL A 390 13.88 -8.41 1.95
N PRO A 391 14.93 -9.10 2.40
CA PRO A 391 15.37 -10.37 1.80
C PRO A 391 14.39 -11.52 2.09
N ASP A 392 13.60 -11.43 3.15
CA ASP A 392 12.59 -12.40 3.55
C ASP A 392 11.22 -11.72 3.55
N LEU A 393 10.42 -11.97 2.52
CA LEU A 393 9.08 -11.39 2.37
C LEU A 393 8.10 -11.90 3.44
N GLY A 394 8.37 -13.02 4.12
CA GLY A 394 7.61 -13.46 5.29
C GLY A 394 7.69 -12.49 6.47
N LYS A 395 8.69 -11.60 6.50
CA LYS A 395 8.87 -10.51 7.49
C LYS A 395 8.52 -9.13 6.96
N LEU A 396 7.89 -9.06 5.79
CA LEU A 396 7.50 -7.80 5.15
C LEU A 396 6.51 -7.04 6.03
N LEU A 397 5.43 -7.71 6.41
CA LEU A 397 4.32 -7.16 7.17
C LEU A 397 4.63 -7.16 8.68
N ASN A 398 4.61 -5.99 9.30
CA ASN A 398 4.91 -5.80 10.72
C ASN A 398 4.37 -4.46 11.25
N SER A 399 4.38 -4.25 12.56
CA SER A 399 3.83 -3.04 13.19
C SER A 399 4.44 -1.72 12.70
N ASN A 400 5.66 -1.73 12.14
CA ASN A 400 6.27 -0.52 11.62
C ASN A 400 5.65 -0.10 10.28
N VAL A 401 5.37 -1.04 9.38
CA VAL A 401 4.74 -0.73 8.08
C VAL A 401 3.24 -0.43 8.21
N TYR A 402 2.57 -0.95 9.26
CA TYR A 402 1.17 -0.65 9.58
C TYR A 402 1.04 0.55 10.51
N GLN A 403 1.19 0.31 11.82
CA GLN A 403 0.83 1.26 12.87
C GLN A 403 1.79 2.45 12.93
N LYS A 404 3.12 2.22 12.87
CA LYS A 404 4.08 3.33 12.91
C LYS A 404 3.96 4.21 11.68
N ALA A 405 3.78 3.61 10.50
CA ALA A 405 3.57 4.33 9.25
C ALA A 405 2.25 5.11 9.26
N GLY A 406 1.14 4.50 9.68
CA GLY A 406 -0.15 5.18 9.85
C GLY A 406 -0.07 6.34 10.84
N PHE A 407 0.61 6.14 11.98
CA PHE A 407 0.84 7.21 12.94
C PHE A 407 1.74 8.32 12.39
N THR A 408 2.70 7.97 11.52
CA THR A 408 3.55 8.97 10.85
C THR A 408 2.76 9.83 9.86
N LEU A 409 1.76 9.27 9.17
CA LEU A 409 0.83 10.06 8.34
C LEU A 409 0.01 11.04 9.22
N HIS A 410 -0.41 10.62 10.41
CA HIS A 410 -1.07 11.51 11.38
C HIS A 410 -0.15 12.66 11.84
N MET A 411 1.13 12.36 12.14
CA MET A 411 2.12 13.39 12.44
C MET A 411 2.32 14.35 11.27
N LEU A 412 2.39 13.83 10.04
CA LEU A 412 2.54 14.65 8.82
C LEU A 412 1.35 15.59 8.63
N ARG A 413 0.11 15.11 8.84
CA ARG A 413 -1.11 15.94 8.83
C ARG A 413 -1.02 17.09 9.82
N ASN A 414 -0.52 16.82 11.05
CA ASN A 414 -0.31 17.87 12.05
C ASN A 414 0.77 18.88 11.67
N GLU A 415 1.84 18.42 10.99
CA GLU A 415 2.95 19.27 10.57
C GLU A 415 2.51 20.26 9.48
N VAL A 416 1.84 19.77 8.43
CA VAL A 416 1.50 20.60 7.25
C VAL A 416 0.07 21.17 7.29
N GLY A 417 -0.79 20.68 8.19
CA GLY A 417 -2.21 21.04 8.30
C GLY A 417 -3.10 20.31 7.30
N ASP A 418 -4.40 20.19 7.66
CA ASP A 418 -5.39 19.39 6.94
C ASP A 418 -5.46 19.71 5.45
N SER A 419 -5.59 20.99 5.13
CA SER A 419 -5.78 21.43 3.72
C SER A 419 -4.62 21.04 2.83
N ALA A 420 -3.37 21.21 3.26
CA ALA A 420 -2.19 20.83 2.50
C ALA A 420 -2.02 19.31 2.44
N PHE A 421 -2.27 18.63 3.56
CA PHE A 421 -2.18 17.18 3.67
C PHE A 421 -3.12 16.48 2.68
N PHE A 422 -4.44 16.73 2.76
CA PHE A 422 -5.41 16.08 1.89
C PHE A 422 -5.25 16.44 0.42
N ARG A 423 -4.87 17.69 0.09
CA ARG A 423 -4.50 18.03 -1.29
C ARG A 423 -3.27 17.28 -1.77
N GLY A 424 -2.25 17.14 -0.91
CA GLY A 424 -1.04 16.38 -1.21
C GLY A 424 -1.34 14.91 -1.49
N LEU A 425 -2.15 14.25 -0.64
CA LEU A 425 -2.56 12.86 -0.84
C LEU A 425 -3.39 12.68 -2.12
N ARG A 426 -4.31 13.62 -2.40
CA ARG A 426 -5.10 13.59 -3.64
C ARG A 426 -4.20 13.73 -4.88
N ASN A 427 -3.26 14.68 -4.87
CA ASN A 427 -2.31 14.85 -5.98
C ASN A 427 -1.44 13.61 -6.16
N TYR A 428 -0.92 13.05 -5.06
CA TYR A 428 -0.14 11.82 -5.07
C TYR A 428 -0.90 10.66 -5.72
N TYR A 429 -2.17 10.45 -5.32
CA TYR A 429 -3.03 9.45 -5.93
C TYR A 429 -3.27 9.73 -7.42
N MET A 430 -3.74 10.93 -7.77
CA MET A 430 -4.12 11.26 -9.13
C MET A 430 -2.96 11.17 -10.12
N LYS A 431 -1.73 11.46 -9.66
CA LYS A 431 -0.52 11.40 -10.47
C LYS A 431 -0.01 9.97 -10.68
N ASN A 432 -0.10 9.14 -9.65
CA ASN A 432 0.52 7.82 -9.63
C ASN A 432 -0.47 6.66 -9.80
N ARG A 433 -1.80 6.94 -9.89
CA ARG A 433 -2.81 5.88 -10.02
C ARG A 433 -2.54 5.01 -11.25
N HIS A 434 -2.75 3.72 -11.07
CA HIS A 434 -2.44 2.66 -12.04
C HIS A 434 -0.95 2.51 -12.36
N GLY A 435 -0.09 3.10 -11.55
CA GLY A 435 1.36 3.02 -11.63
C GLY A 435 2.00 2.68 -10.28
N ASN A 436 3.30 2.96 -10.18
CA ASN A 436 4.13 2.68 -9.02
C ASN A 436 4.65 3.96 -8.39
N ALA A 437 4.88 3.93 -7.08
CA ALA A 437 5.47 5.02 -6.34
C ALA A 437 6.46 4.55 -5.27
N VAL A 438 7.31 5.47 -4.81
CA VAL A 438 8.19 5.31 -3.65
C VAL A 438 7.94 6.44 -2.66
N THR A 439 8.50 6.35 -1.47
CA THR A 439 8.35 7.37 -0.39
C THR A 439 8.61 8.80 -0.87
N ALA A 440 9.60 8.99 -1.76
CA ALA A 440 9.96 10.32 -2.27
C ALA A 440 8.85 10.95 -3.14
N ASP A 441 8.04 10.15 -3.84
CA ASP A 441 6.93 10.65 -4.65
C ASP A 441 5.84 11.27 -3.76
N LEU A 442 5.52 10.63 -2.62
CA LEU A 442 4.62 11.20 -1.62
C LEU A 442 5.18 12.48 -1.01
N GLN A 443 6.45 12.45 -0.59
CA GLN A 443 7.13 13.63 -0.02
C GLN A 443 7.02 14.82 -0.98
N HIS A 444 7.33 14.63 -2.25
CA HIS A 444 7.27 15.66 -3.27
C HIS A 444 5.88 16.32 -3.38
N GLU A 445 4.81 15.54 -3.40
CA GLU A 445 3.45 16.07 -3.53
C GLU A 445 2.99 16.83 -2.27
N VAL A 446 3.37 16.36 -1.08
CA VAL A 446 3.04 17.06 0.17
C VAL A 446 3.88 18.34 0.33
N GLU A 447 5.16 18.33 -0.05
CA GLU A 447 5.98 19.55 -0.09
C GLU A 447 5.40 20.60 -1.04
N ALA A 448 4.97 20.16 -2.23
CA ALA A 448 4.37 21.06 -3.23
C ALA A 448 3.07 21.71 -2.73
N THR A 449 2.23 20.99 -1.99
CA THR A 449 0.95 21.52 -1.49
C THR A 449 1.09 22.33 -0.20
N SER A 450 2.10 22.05 0.63
CA SER A 450 2.33 22.75 1.90
C SER A 450 3.33 23.91 1.80
N ASN A 451 4.07 23.99 0.71
CA ASN A 451 5.22 24.91 0.55
C ASN A 451 6.23 24.79 1.71
N THR A 452 6.40 23.56 2.22
CA THR A 452 7.27 23.25 3.37
C THR A 452 8.28 22.17 2.99
N LYS A 453 9.56 22.36 3.33
CA LYS A 453 10.58 21.32 3.14
C LYS A 453 10.47 20.27 4.22
N LEU A 454 10.31 19.00 3.82
CA LEU A 454 10.03 17.86 4.69
C LEU A 454 11.14 16.80 4.72
N ASP A 455 12.30 17.07 4.09
CA ASP A 455 13.45 16.14 4.12
C ASP A 455 13.76 15.64 5.54
N TRP A 456 13.83 16.58 6.51
CA TRP A 456 14.07 16.24 7.91
C TRP A 456 12.99 15.35 8.52
N PHE A 457 11.72 15.51 8.09
CA PHE A 457 10.60 14.75 8.61
C PHE A 457 10.67 13.31 8.12
N PHE A 458 10.81 13.11 6.81
CA PHE A 458 10.91 11.78 6.22
C PHE A 458 12.17 11.05 6.67
N GLU A 459 13.34 11.72 6.70
CA GLU A 459 14.57 11.14 7.24
C GLU A 459 14.37 10.65 8.67
N GLN A 460 13.76 11.48 9.52
CA GLN A 460 13.59 11.18 10.93
C GLN A 460 12.58 10.07 11.21
N TRP A 461 11.44 10.05 10.50
CA TRP A 461 10.34 9.18 10.84
C TRP A 461 10.22 7.95 9.97
N MET A 462 10.71 7.99 8.72
CA MET A 462 10.67 6.86 7.80
C MET A 462 11.95 6.02 7.81
N TYR A 463 13.11 6.69 7.88
CA TYR A 463 14.41 6.02 7.70
C TYR A 463 15.19 5.83 9.01
N ARG A 464 14.73 6.39 10.13
CA ARG A 464 15.30 6.16 11.46
C ARG A 464 14.39 5.28 12.33
N PRO A 465 14.98 4.36 13.12
CA PRO A 465 14.22 3.65 14.16
C PRO A 465 13.91 4.57 15.35
N GLY A 466 12.94 4.16 16.17
CA GLY A 466 12.66 4.80 17.44
C GLY A 466 11.50 5.80 17.43
N TYR A 467 11.42 6.53 18.53
CA TYR A 467 10.45 7.56 18.86
C TYR A 467 11.08 8.59 19.78
N ALA A 468 10.47 9.77 19.95
CA ALA A 468 10.98 10.81 20.81
C ALA A 468 10.70 10.50 22.29
N ASP A 469 11.66 10.79 23.17
CA ASP A 469 11.50 10.69 24.63
C ASP A 469 11.87 12.03 25.25
N VAL A 470 10.83 12.73 25.76
CA VAL A 470 10.84 14.17 26.04
C VAL A 470 10.44 14.43 27.49
N ASN A 471 11.25 15.22 28.18
CA ASN A 471 10.92 15.79 29.47
C ASN A 471 10.80 17.32 29.35
N ILE A 472 9.70 17.88 29.86
CA ILE A 472 9.39 19.31 29.76
C ILE A 472 9.25 19.91 31.13
N THR A 473 10.03 20.99 31.40
CA THR A 473 9.79 21.88 32.52
C THR A 473 9.35 23.25 32.00
N TRP A 474 8.48 23.94 32.73
CA TRP A 474 8.02 25.22 32.27
C TRP A 474 7.92 26.24 33.42
N ARG A 475 8.00 27.53 33.09
CA ARG A 475 7.73 28.64 33.96
C ARG A 475 6.98 29.76 33.23
N PHE A 476 6.17 30.51 33.94
CA PHE A 476 5.49 31.67 33.39
C PHE A 476 6.41 32.89 33.48
N ASP A 477 6.64 33.55 32.37
CA ASP A 477 7.33 34.84 32.31
C ASP A 477 6.28 35.95 32.36
N GLN A 478 6.16 36.59 33.52
CA GLN A 478 5.16 37.65 33.74
C GLN A 478 5.41 38.87 32.86
N ALA A 479 6.68 39.24 32.63
CA ALA A 479 7.04 40.41 31.83
C ALA A 479 6.66 40.23 30.35
N ARG A 480 6.89 39.04 29.82
CA ARG A 480 6.56 38.67 28.43
C ARG A 480 5.16 38.09 28.28
N ARG A 481 4.49 37.78 29.38
CA ARG A 481 3.17 37.13 29.43
C ARG A 481 3.13 35.84 28.58
N THR A 482 4.16 35.01 28.70
CA THR A 482 4.25 33.75 27.96
C THR A 482 4.88 32.63 28.79
N LEU A 483 4.79 31.38 28.32
CA LEU A 483 5.52 30.25 28.91
C LEU A 483 6.93 30.16 28.35
N MET A 484 7.89 30.02 29.25
CA MET A 484 9.24 29.56 28.93
C MET A 484 9.31 28.07 29.21
N LEU A 485 9.55 27.26 28.14
CA LEU A 485 9.64 25.82 28.22
C LEU A 485 11.09 25.38 28.04
N THR A 486 11.57 24.53 28.95
CA THR A 486 12.83 23.81 28.77
C THR A 486 12.50 22.37 28.41
N VAL A 487 12.88 21.99 27.20
CA VAL A 487 12.65 20.66 26.64
C VAL A 487 13.96 19.88 26.64
N SER A 488 13.97 18.73 27.30
CA SER A 488 15.11 17.80 27.33
C SER A 488 14.72 16.52 26.61
N GLN A 489 15.63 16.00 25.79
CA GLN A 489 15.44 14.73 25.09
C GLN A 489 16.43 13.67 25.59
N SER A 490 15.97 12.43 25.77
CA SER A 490 16.79 11.30 26.21
C SER A 490 18.06 11.13 25.37
N ASP A 491 19.15 10.72 26.01
CA ASP A 491 20.44 10.42 25.39
C ASP A 491 20.50 9.05 24.67
N LYS A 492 19.50 8.20 24.90
CA LYS A 492 19.44 6.86 24.32
C LYS A 492 19.32 6.84 22.79
N ARG A 493 18.85 7.94 22.18
CA ARG A 493 18.68 8.09 20.72
C ARG A 493 19.13 9.49 20.27
N PRO A 494 19.47 9.68 18.99
CA PRO A 494 19.65 11.02 18.44
C PRO A 494 18.41 11.90 18.71
N PRO A 495 18.55 13.17 19.05
CA PRO A 495 17.42 14.03 19.34
C PRO A 495 16.54 14.22 18.10
N TYR A 496 15.25 14.48 18.34
CA TYR A 496 14.23 14.69 17.33
C TYR A 496 13.92 16.19 17.18
N ARG A 497 13.69 16.62 15.95
CA ARG A 497 12.99 17.87 15.68
C ARG A 497 11.48 17.61 15.83
N LEU A 498 10.77 18.44 16.60
CA LEU A 498 9.34 18.25 16.88
C LEU A 498 8.57 19.55 16.70
N THR A 499 7.33 19.43 16.25
CA THR A 499 6.31 20.48 16.34
C THR A 499 5.36 20.10 17.46
N LEU A 500 5.62 20.57 18.67
CA LEU A 500 4.93 20.20 19.90
C LEU A 500 3.67 21.06 20.11
N PRO A 501 2.46 20.50 20.05
CA PRO A 501 1.25 21.21 20.42
C PRO A 501 1.20 21.45 21.93
N VAL A 502 0.87 22.69 22.33
CA VAL A 502 0.72 23.12 23.72
C VAL A 502 -0.63 23.78 23.88
N GLU A 503 -1.39 23.34 24.87
CA GLU A 503 -2.65 23.95 25.28
C GLU A 503 -2.49 24.52 26.68
N VAL A 504 -2.84 25.79 26.85
CA VAL A 504 -2.76 26.51 28.11
C VAL A 504 -4.14 27.04 28.50
N THR A 505 -4.64 26.66 29.67
CA THR A 505 -5.81 27.29 30.29
C THR A 505 -5.30 28.32 31.28
N THR A 506 -5.66 29.58 31.09
CA THR A 506 -5.28 30.70 31.99
C THR A 506 -6.20 30.84 33.18
N ALA A 507 -5.83 31.67 34.16
CA ALA A 507 -6.63 31.96 35.33
C ALA A 507 -8.01 32.60 35.01
N SER A 508 -8.14 33.22 33.83
CA SER A 508 -9.42 33.72 33.32
C SER A 508 -10.35 32.62 32.76
N GLY A 509 -9.87 31.37 32.66
CA GLY A 509 -10.57 30.26 32.01
C GLY A 509 -10.36 30.22 30.49
N LYS A 510 -9.61 31.16 29.90
CA LYS A 510 -9.32 31.18 28.46
C LYS A 510 -8.38 30.06 28.07
N VAL A 511 -8.73 29.31 27.00
CA VAL A 511 -7.88 28.26 26.42
C VAL A 511 -7.10 28.82 25.24
N VAL A 512 -5.80 28.78 25.32
CA VAL A 512 -4.86 29.21 24.26
C VAL A 512 -4.13 27.98 23.72
N ARG A 513 -4.10 27.82 22.40
CA ARG A 513 -3.39 26.73 21.72
C ARG A 513 -2.26 27.28 20.85
N ALA A 514 -1.10 26.64 20.93
CA ALA A 514 0.05 27.00 20.11
C ALA A 514 0.88 25.76 19.75
N LYS A 515 1.69 25.88 18.71
CA LYS A 515 2.69 24.87 18.33
C LYS A 515 4.08 25.42 18.67
N LEU A 516 4.87 24.67 19.43
CA LEU A 516 6.24 24.99 19.79
C LEU A 516 7.19 24.23 18.86
N ALA A 517 8.03 24.95 18.10
CA ALA A 517 9.10 24.33 17.34
C ALA A 517 10.24 23.92 18.30
N VAL A 518 10.47 22.63 18.43
CA VAL A 518 11.54 22.04 19.24
C VAL A 518 12.66 21.59 18.29
N PRO A 519 13.86 22.20 18.37
CA PRO A 519 14.98 21.79 17.53
C PRO A 519 15.48 20.39 17.92
N ALA A 520 16.22 19.74 17.03
CA ALA A 520 16.88 18.46 17.29
C ALA A 520 18.11 18.63 18.21
N THR A 521 17.89 19.07 19.44
CA THR A 521 18.90 19.30 20.47
C THR A 521 18.59 18.50 21.73
N ARG A 522 19.62 18.18 22.52
CA ARG A 522 19.43 17.45 23.80
C ARG A 522 18.66 18.24 24.82
N VAL A 523 18.92 19.53 24.90
CA VAL A 523 18.22 20.48 25.79
C VAL A 523 18.06 21.79 25.06
N GLY A 524 16.90 22.39 25.17
CA GLY A 524 16.63 23.72 24.63
C GLY A 524 15.58 24.46 25.47
N THR A 525 15.76 25.76 25.64
CA THR A 525 14.77 26.62 26.30
C THR A 525 14.17 27.58 25.28
N MET A 526 12.84 27.58 25.16
CA MET A 526 12.10 28.30 24.13
C MET A 526 10.87 28.99 24.77
N ALA A 527 10.53 30.16 24.23
CA ALA A 527 9.27 30.82 24.57
C ALA A 527 8.13 30.25 23.72
N LEU A 528 6.97 29.99 24.33
CA LEU A 528 5.77 29.64 23.58
C LEU A 528 5.36 30.85 22.70
N PRO A 529 5.13 30.71 21.39
CA PRO A 529 4.94 31.86 20.48
C PRO A 529 3.54 32.47 20.57
N VAL A 530 3.04 32.69 21.82
CA VAL A 530 1.75 33.31 22.11
C VAL A 530 1.83 34.12 23.39
N THR A 531 0.99 35.17 23.45
CA THR A 531 0.79 35.97 24.66
C THR A 531 -0.44 35.49 25.43
N LEU A 532 -0.28 35.23 26.72
CA LEU A 532 -1.36 34.83 27.62
C LEU A 532 -2.00 36.06 28.29
N ASP A 533 -3.29 35.99 28.54
CA ASP A 533 -4.03 37.05 29.24
C ASP A 533 -3.83 37.02 30.76
N GLY A 534 -3.31 35.92 31.30
CA GLY A 534 -3.03 35.74 32.73
C GLY A 534 -2.11 34.56 32.99
N ALA A 535 -1.84 34.30 34.26
CA ALA A 535 -1.05 33.13 34.66
C ALA A 535 -1.72 31.83 34.25
N PRO A 536 -0.95 30.78 33.83
CA PRO A 536 -1.50 29.49 33.50
C PRO A 536 -2.02 28.74 34.72
N GLN A 537 -3.19 28.12 34.59
CA GLN A 537 -3.75 27.17 35.58
C GLN A 537 -3.45 25.72 35.16
N VAL A 538 -3.60 25.44 33.87
CA VAL A 538 -3.35 24.09 33.30
C VAL A 538 -2.52 24.23 32.05
N VAL A 539 -1.50 23.41 31.93
CA VAL A 539 -0.68 23.26 30.69
C VAL A 539 -0.75 21.81 30.27
N ARG A 540 -1.16 21.58 29.03
CA ARG A 540 -1.17 20.25 28.41
C ARG A 540 -0.27 20.22 27.19
N PHE A 541 0.52 19.16 27.09
CA PHE A 541 1.41 18.91 25.96
C PHE A 541 0.83 17.79 25.10
N ASP A 542 0.78 18.03 23.80
CA ASP A 542 0.22 17.11 22.80
C ASP A 542 -1.18 16.56 23.16
N PRO A 543 -2.16 17.41 23.46
CA PRO A 543 -3.49 16.97 23.92
C PRO A 543 -4.26 16.15 22.88
N ASN A 544 -3.88 16.24 21.60
CA ASN A 544 -4.51 15.54 20.49
C ASN A 544 -3.74 14.31 20.01
N VAL A 545 -2.66 13.93 20.74
CA VAL A 545 -1.88 12.72 20.43
C VAL A 545 -1.31 12.74 19.00
N THR A 546 -0.66 13.84 18.65
CA THR A 546 -0.11 14.07 17.30
C THR A 546 1.39 13.78 17.19
N LEU A 547 2.03 13.28 18.27
CA LEU A 547 3.44 12.95 18.29
C LEU A 547 3.68 11.50 18.74
N LEU A 548 4.53 10.79 18.02
CA LEU A 548 5.07 9.51 18.48
C LEU A 548 6.18 9.78 19.50
N ALA A 549 5.76 10.04 20.74
CA ALA A 549 6.64 10.45 21.82
C ALA A 549 6.16 9.95 23.18
N THR A 550 7.11 9.70 24.10
CA THR A 550 6.85 9.79 25.53
C THR A 550 7.04 11.23 25.98
N ILE A 551 6.08 11.79 26.70
CA ILE A 551 6.16 13.16 27.20
C ILE A 551 5.94 13.13 28.70
N SER A 552 6.94 13.56 29.48
CA SER A 552 6.83 13.83 30.91
C SER A 552 6.92 15.33 31.16
N SER A 553 6.16 15.85 32.09
CA SER A 553 6.19 17.28 32.42
C SER A 553 6.19 17.54 33.93
N ARG A 554 6.89 18.56 34.37
CA ARG A 554 6.97 19.02 35.74
C ARG A 554 6.80 20.55 35.82
#